data_53ad5aff3f98e768f507aa313e546500
#
_entry.id   53ad5aff3f98e768f507aa313e546500
#
_cell.length_a   1.000
_cell.length_b   1.000
_cell.length_c   1.000
_cell.angle_alpha   90.00
_cell.angle_beta   90.00
_cell.angle_gamma   90.00
#
_symmetry.space_group_name_H-M   'P 1'
#
loop_
_entity.id
_entity.type
_entity.pdbx_description
1 polymer ?
#
loop_
_entity_poly.entity_id
_entity_poly.type
_entity_poly.pdbx_seq_one_letter_code
_entity_poly.pdbx_strand_id
1 'polypeptide(L)'
;MDTAARRRLVHLLLSKSIAEALLVGAVTVALFFAMLSPSLRGVLDDANNQSITGWAVDEAQPFARIEVQLFIDDQFVSATQANQYRPDVHAAMRAQDDWHGFIFTTPRLPVGEHVAEVYAVHSTYAGHRTLQLVGRPFRFRIN
;
A
#
# COMPACT_ATOMS: atom_id res chain seq x y z
N MET A 1 -27.10 28.02 46.17
CA MET A 1 -27.05 26.92 45.19
C MET A 1 -26.99 25.64 45.96
N ASP A 2 -27.97 24.78 45.78
CA ASP A 2 -28.14 23.56 46.55
C ASP A 2 -26.99 22.55 46.29
N THR A 3 -26.47 21.92 47.31
CA THR A 3 -25.33 20.97 47.19
C THR A 3 -25.57 19.83 46.20
N ALA A 4 -26.82 19.41 46.06
CA ALA A 4 -27.23 18.44 45.08
C ALA A 4 -27.15 18.98 43.62
N ALA A 5 -27.54 20.18 43.38
CA ALA A 5 -27.44 20.85 42.08
C ALA A 5 -25.97 21.04 41.64
N ARG A 6 -25.10 21.43 42.60
CA ARG A 6 -23.67 21.58 42.37
C ARG A 6 -23.01 20.23 41.98
N ARG A 7 -23.34 19.13 42.67
CA ARG A 7 -22.85 17.81 42.34
C ARG A 7 -23.27 17.35 40.91
N ARG A 8 -24.54 17.56 40.59
CA ARG A 8 -25.05 17.23 39.22
C ARG A 8 -24.33 18.01 38.13
N LEU A 9 -24.10 19.29 38.33
CA LEU A 9 -23.36 20.16 37.40
C LEU A 9 -21.92 19.67 37.22
N VAL A 10 -21.24 19.33 38.31
CA VAL A 10 -19.85 18.81 38.24
C VAL A 10 -19.81 17.49 37.49
N HIS A 11 -20.73 16.56 37.73
CA HIS A 11 -20.79 15.29 37.00
C HIS A 11 -21.07 15.51 35.50
N LEU A 12 -21.97 16.42 35.14
CA LEU A 12 -22.25 16.75 33.75
C LEU A 12 -21.03 17.35 33.04
N LEU A 13 -20.32 18.27 33.69
CA LEU A 13 -19.12 18.88 33.15
C LEU A 13 -17.99 17.83 32.99
N LEU A 14 -17.77 16.99 33.98
CA LEU A 14 -16.78 15.93 33.92
C LEU A 14 -17.09 14.90 32.82
N SER A 15 -18.35 14.45 32.72
CA SER A 15 -18.74 13.49 31.70
C SER A 15 -18.60 14.07 30.30
N LYS A 16 -18.94 15.34 30.11
CA LYS A 16 -18.75 16.05 28.84
C LYS A 16 -17.26 16.13 28.48
N SER A 17 -16.41 16.57 29.41
CA SER A 17 -14.96 16.70 29.16
C SER A 17 -14.31 15.35 28.86
N ILE A 18 -14.72 14.27 29.52
CA ILE A 18 -14.24 12.92 29.24
C ILE A 18 -14.68 12.48 27.84
N ALA A 19 -15.93 12.71 27.48
CA ALA A 19 -16.44 12.36 26.16
C ALA A 19 -15.71 13.12 25.02
N GLU A 20 -15.46 14.41 25.21
CA GLU A 20 -14.69 15.21 24.26
C GLU A 20 -13.23 14.72 24.14
N ALA A 21 -12.58 14.42 25.24
CA ALA A 21 -11.21 13.89 25.25
C ALA A 21 -11.12 12.53 24.55
N LEU A 22 -12.09 11.65 24.76
CA LEU A 22 -12.17 10.34 24.09
C LEU A 22 -12.41 10.51 22.57
N LEU A 23 -13.29 11.43 22.19
CA LEU A 23 -13.56 11.72 20.79
C LEU A 23 -12.31 12.25 20.07
N VAL A 24 -11.63 13.24 20.66
CA VAL A 24 -10.38 13.80 20.12
C VAL A 24 -9.32 12.72 20.03
N GLY A 25 -9.16 11.89 21.06
CA GLY A 25 -8.24 10.77 21.06
C GLY A 25 -8.54 9.75 19.93
N ALA A 26 -9.80 9.39 19.76
CA ALA A 26 -10.23 8.46 18.70
C ALA A 26 -9.98 9.04 17.30
N VAL A 27 -10.29 10.31 17.08
CA VAL A 27 -10.04 10.99 15.80
C VAL A 27 -8.53 11.07 15.52
N THR A 28 -7.72 11.40 16.53
CA THR A 28 -6.26 11.47 16.37
C THR A 28 -5.68 10.11 15.99
N VAL A 29 -6.12 9.05 16.65
CA VAL A 29 -5.70 7.68 16.33
C VAL A 29 -6.13 7.28 14.93
N ALA A 30 -7.37 7.58 14.53
CA ALA A 30 -7.88 7.28 13.20
C ALA A 30 -7.09 8.02 12.10
N LEU A 31 -6.78 9.31 12.30
CA LEU A 31 -5.96 10.10 11.38
C LEU A 31 -4.52 9.57 11.31
N PHE A 32 -3.95 9.18 12.45
CA PHE A 32 -2.62 8.57 12.49
C PHE A 32 -2.56 7.28 11.65
N PHE A 33 -3.53 6.38 11.81
CA PHE A 33 -3.61 5.17 10.98
C PHE A 33 -3.89 5.48 9.50
N ALA A 34 -4.73 6.46 9.20
CA ALA A 34 -4.97 6.88 7.82
C ALA A 34 -3.72 7.44 7.14
N MET A 35 -2.87 8.16 7.86
CA MET A 35 -1.58 8.68 7.35
C MET A 35 -0.51 7.61 7.21
N LEU A 36 -0.59 6.50 7.96
CA LEU A 36 0.36 5.39 7.90
C LEU A 36 -0.02 4.35 6.84
N SER A 37 -1.25 4.35 6.34
CA SER A 37 -1.69 3.42 5.29
C SER A 37 -1.17 3.93 3.94
N PRO A 38 -0.18 3.27 3.34
CA PRO A 38 0.25 3.64 2.01
C PRO A 38 -0.91 3.41 1.03
N SER A 39 -1.18 4.41 0.20
CA SER A 39 -2.22 4.39 -0.83
C SER A 39 -1.77 3.66 -2.10
N LEU A 40 -0.92 2.64 -1.96
CA LEU A 40 -0.38 1.88 -3.07
C LEU A 40 -1.39 0.83 -3.53
N ARG A 41 -1.69 0.84 -4.82
CA ARG A 41 -2.51 -0.18 -5.51
C ARG A 41 -1.71 -0.80 -6.64
N GLY A 42 -1.98 -2.07 -6.89
CA GLY A 42 -1.34 -2.76 -8.00
C GLY A 42 -1.74 -4.23 -8.05
N VAL A 43 -1.34 -4.86 -9.13
CA VAL A 43 -1.55 -6.29 -9.38
C VAL A 43 -0.36 -6.84 -10.12
N LEU A 44 0.05 -8.06 -9.79
CA LEU A 44 0.92 -8.89 -10.60
C LEU A 44 0.01 -9.69 -11.55
N ASP A 45 0.09 -9.40 -12.85
CA ASP A 45 -0.84 -9.92 -13.85
C ASP A 45 -0.40 -11.28 -14.37
N ASP A 46 0.90 -11.47 -14.59
CA ASP A 46 1.48 -12.70 -15.12
C ASP A 46 2.90 -12.94 -14.61
N ALA A 47 3.24 -14.21 -14.46
CA ALA A 47 4.59 -14.67 -14.17
C ALA A 47 4.84 -15.99 -14.90
N ASN A 48 5.92 -16.01 -15.68
CA ASN A 48 6.33 -17.17 -16.47
C ASN A 48 7.85 -17.28 -16.56
N ASN A 49 8.37 -18.19 -17.37
CA ASN A 49 9.81 -18.42 -17.53
C ASN A 49 10.56 -17.30 -18.29
N GLN A 50 9.88 -16.29 -18.79
CA GLN A 50 10.47 -15.16 -19.53
C GLN A 50 10.33 -13.86 -18.79
N SER A 51 9.13 -13.56 -18.28
CA SER A 51 8.82 -12.27 -17.67
C SER A 51 7.80 -12.37 -16.55
N ILE A 52 7.85 -11.39 -15.69
CA ILE A 52 6.88 -11.15 -14.63
C ILE A 52 6.38 -9.72 -14.82
N THR A 53 5.08 -9.57 -15.01
CA THR A 53 4.46 -8.31 -15.41
C THR A 53 3.32 -7.92 -14.48
N GLY A 54 3.08 -6.61 -14.39
CA GLY A 54 2.00 -6.07 -13.58
C GLY A 54 1.95 -4.56 -13.67
N TRP A 55 1.26 -3.96 -12.73
CA TRP A 55 1.17 -2.51 -12.60
C TRP A 55 1.10 -2.12 -11.13
N ALA A 56 1.56 -0.90 -10.82
CA ALA A 56 1.49 -0.33 -9.49
C ALA A 56 1.36 1.19 -9.54
N VAL A 57 0.51 1.76 -8.69
CA VAL A 57 0.25 3.20 -8.59
C VAL A 57 0.16 3.61 -7.13
N ASP A 58 0.63 4.81 -6.82
CA ASP A 58 0.37 5.49 -5.55
C ASP A 58 -0.82 6.44 -5.74
N GLU A 59 -1.94 6.16 -5.08
CA GLU A 59 -3.15 6.99 -5.17
C GLU A 59 -2.95 8.39 -4.57
N ALA A 60 -1.99 8.56 -3.64
CA ALA A 60 -1.63 9.85 -3.09
C ALA A 60 -0.78 10.68 -4.06
N GLN A 61 -0.06 10.02 -4.97
CA GLN A 61 0.77 10.63 -6.00
C GLN A 61 0.56 9.94 -7.35
N PRO A 62 -0.63 10.11 -7.96
CA PRO A 62 -1.09 9.28 -9.09
C PRO A 62 -0.27 9.42 -10.38
N PHE A 63 0.58 10.43 -10.48
CA PHE A 63 1.49 10.63 -11.61
C PHE A 63 2.95 10.23 -11.28
N ALA A 64 3.24 9.87 -10.03
CA ALA A 64 4.57 9.42 -9.65
C ALA A 64 4.85 8.01 -10.18
N ARG A 65 6.11 7.78 -10.58
CA ARG A 65 6.61 6.46 -10.94
C ARG A 65 7.22 5.83 -9.71
N ILE A 66 6.63 4.76 -9.24
CA ILE A 66 7.09 4.10 -8.02
C ILE A 66 8.10 3.00 -8.34
N GLU A 67 9.07 2.85 -7.46
CA GLU A 67 9.99 1.72 -7.52
C GLU A 67 9.26 0.46 -7.07
N VAL A 68 9.43 -0.63 -7.81
CA VAL A 68 8.93 -1.96 -7.45
C VAL A 68 10.09 -2.94 -7.37
N GLN A 69 10.01 -3.87 -6.43
CA GLN A 69 11.03 -4.87 -6.16
C GLN A 69 10.43 -6.27 -6.30
N LEU A 70 11.10 -7.11 -7.09
CA LEU A 70 10.71 -8.50 -7.31
C LEU A 70 11.44 -9.40 -6.32
N PHE A 71 10.69 -10.27 -5.69
CA PHE A 71 11.16 -11.42 -4.91
C PHE A 71 10.63 -12.71 -5.53
N ILE A 72 11.44 -13.74 -5.56
CA ILE A 72 11.03 -15.09 -5.94
C ILE A 72 11.50 -16.03 -4.84
N ASP A 73 10.56 -16.81 -4.30
CA ASP A 73 10.80 -17.74 -3.19
C ASP A 73 11.50 -17.04 -2.01
N ASP A 74 10.97 -15.87 -1.61
CA ASP A 74 11.48 -14.99 -0.54
C ASP A 74 12.88 -14.39 -0.81
N GLN A 75 13.44 -14.55 -2.01
CA GLN A 75 14.74 -13.99 -2.37
C GLN A 75 14.57 -12.77 -3.29
N PHE A 76 15.27 -11.68 -2.94
CA PHE A 76 15.32 -10.49 -3.79
C PHE A 76 15.98 -10.82 -5.13
N VAL A 77 15.33 -10.44 -6.21
CA VAL A 77 15.81 -10.66 -7.58
C VAL A 77 16.28 -9.36 -8.22
N SER A 78 15.42 -8.37 -8.28
CA SER A 78 15.72 -7.09 -8.94
C SER A 78 14.72 -6.01 -8.56
N ALA A 79 15.03 -4.77 -8.94
CA ALA A 79 14.14 -3.62 -8.79
C ALA A 79 14.00 -2.90 -10.13
N THR A 80 12.85 -2.29 -10.37
CA THR A 80 12.56 -1.44 -11.52
C THR A 80 11.57 -0.35 -11.15
N GLN A 81 11.27 0.57 -12.08
CA GLN A 81 10.19 1.53 -11.90
C GLN A 81 8.93 1.09 -12.65
N ALA A 82 7.77 1.36 -12.05
CA ALA A 82 6.48 1.17 -12.69
C ALA A 82 6.24 2.31 -13.69
N ASN A 83 6.85 2.19 -14.89
CA ASN A 83 6.85 3.20 -15.95
C ASN A 83 6.57 2.61 -17.34
N GLN A 84 6.09 1.38 -17.42
CA GLN A 84 5.71 0.76 -18.70
C GLN A 84 4.31 1.22 -19.12
N TYR A 85 4.13 1.32 -20.44
CA TYR A 85 2.87 1.75 -21.05
C TYR A 85 1.77 0.70 -20.87
N ARG A 86 0.69 1.06 -20.17
CA ARG A 86 -0.46 0.22 -19.81
C ARG A 86 -1.77 1.00 -19.89
N PRO A 87 -2.23 1.31 -21.12
CA PRO A 87 -3.46 2.07 -21.35
C PRO A 87 -4.71 1.34 -20.84
N ASP A 88 -4.66 0.01 -20.73
CA ASP A 88 -5.72 -0.81 -20.16
C ASP A 88 -5.97 -0.52 -18.68
N VAL A 89 -4.90 -0.24 -17.92
CA VAL A 89 -5.00 0.11 -16.49
C VAL A 89 -5.65 1.49 -16.32
N HIS A 90 -5.28 2.46 -17.14
CA HIS A 90 -5.89 3.78 -17.18
C HIS A 90 -7.36 3.70 -17.63
N ALA A 91 -7.65 2.98 -18.72
CA ALA A 91 -9.01 2.79 -19.23
C ALA A 91 -9.95 2.11 -18.22
N ALA A 92 -9.40 1.25 -17.36
CA ALA A 92 -10.12 0.63 -16.25
C ALA A 92 -10.26 1.54 -15.00
N MET A 93 -9.89 2.84 -15.11
CA MET A 93 -9.89 3.82 -14.01
C MET A 93 -9.06 3.39 -12.78
N ARG A 94 -8.00 2.61 -13.01
CA ARG A 94 -7.12 2.11 -11.96
C ARG A 94 -5.86 2.95 -11.78
N ALA A 95 -5.56 3.80 -12.78
CA ALA A 95 -4.48 4.79 -12.77
C ALA A 95 -4.95 6.08 -13.44
N GLN A 96 -4.22 7.17 -13.25
CA GLN A 96 -4.56 8.48 -13.81
C GLN A 96 -3.91 8.72 -15.17
N ASP A 97 -2.92 7.91 -15.54
CA ASP A 97 -2.28 7.92 -16.86
C ASP A 97 -1.87 6.48 -17.26
N ASP A 98 -1.28 6.33 -18.45
CA ASP A 98 -0.96 5.04 -19.07
C ASP A 98 0.38 4.43 -18.64
N TRP A 99 1.14 5.07 -17.75
CA TRP A 99 2.54 4.72 -17.49
C TRP A 99 2.77 4.20 -16.05
N HIS A 100 2.09 3.11 -15.69
CA HIS A 100 2.19 2.49 -14.37
C HIS A 100 2.50 0.99 -14.41
N GLY A 101 2.79 0.45 -15.58
CA GLY A 101 3.19 -0.94 -15.73
C GLY A 101 4.63 -1.20 -15.28
N PHE A 102 4.91 -2.43 -14.93
CA PHE A 102 6.26 -2.92 -14.75
C PHE A 102 6.46 -4.25 -15.45
N ILE A 103 7.71 -4.52 -15.81
CA ILE A 103 8.16 -5.79 -16.36
C ILE A 103 9.52 -6.15 -15.75
N PHE A 104 9.63 -7.37 -15.27
CA PHE A 104 10.88 -7.99 -14.86
C PHE A 104 11.22 -9.14 -15.78
N THR A 105 12.49 -9.35 -16.06
CA THR A 105 12.95 -10.58 -16.68
C THR A 105 13.06 -11.66 -15.62
N THR A 106 12.44 -12.81 -15.88
CA THR A 106 12.52 -13.95 -14.97
C THR A 106 13.95 -14.52 -14.98
N PRO A 107 14.61 -14.66 -13.83
CA PRO A 107 15.92 -15.29 -13.77
C PRO A 107 15.83 -16.78 -14.13
N ARG A 108 16.98 -17.42 -14.37
CA ARG A 108 17.01 -18.89 -14.53
C ARG A 108 16.67 -19.53 -13.19
N LEU A 109 15.52 -20.19 -13.15
CA LEU A 109 15.04 -20.93 -11.99
C LEU A 109 15.11 -22.44 -12.26
N PRO A 110 15.24 -23.27 -11.22
CA PRO A 110 15.07 -24.71 -11.33
C PRO A 110 13.68 -25.08 -11.86
N VAL A 111 13.54 -26.27 -12.43
CA VAL A 111 12.24 -26.84 -12.78
C VAL A 111 11.43 -27.05 -11.50
N GLY A 112 10.20 -26.54 -11.46
CA GLY A 112 9.34 -26.65 -10.28
C GLY A 112 8.36 -25.50 -10.15
N GLU A 113 7.68 -25.46 -9.01
CA GLU A 113 6.78 -24.38 -8.63
C GLU A 113 7.55 -23.28 -7.89
N HIS A 114 7.26 -22.03 -8.23
CA HIS A 114 7.86 -20.84 -7.66
C HIS A 114 6.78 -19.84 -7.28
N VAL A 115 7.11 -18.96 -6.34
CA VAL A 115 6.24 -17.89 -5.91
C VAL A 115 6.92 -16.56 -6.22
N ALA A 116 6.26 -15.72 -7.02
CA ALA A 116 6.68 -14.35 -7.29
C ALA A 116 5.89 -13.37 -6.40
N GLU A 117 6.61 -12.47 -5.78
CA GLU A 117 6.07 -11.37 -4.99
C GLU A 117 6.69 -10.07 -5.47
N VAL A 118 5.87 -9.05 -5.65
CA VAL A 118 6.33 -7.72 -6.01
C VAL A 118 5.95 -6.75 -4.91
N TYR A 119 6.92 -5.99 -4.45
CA TYR A 119 6.74 -4.98 -3.43
C TYR A 119 6.96 -3.59 -4.01
N ALA A 120 6.02 -2.69 -3.79
CA ALA A 120 6.19 -1.27 -4.09
C ALA A 120 6.92 -0.58 -2.95
N VAL A 121 7.85 0.30 -3.29
CA VAL A 121 8.62 1.08 -2.33
C VAL A 121 7.91 2.40 -2.09
N HIS A 122 7.40 2.59 -0.90
CA HIS A 122 6.87 3.86 -0.45
C HIS A 122 7.92 4.63 0.34
N SER A 123 8.20 5.86 -0.08
CA SER A 123 9.12 6.75 0.63
C SER A 123 8.32 7.83 1.34
N THR A 124 8.45 7.92 2.65
CA THR A 124 7.84 9.00 3.44
C THR A 124 8.68 10.27 3.40
N TYR A 125 8.06 11.42 3.74
CA TYR A 125 8.76 12.71 3.86
C TYR A 125 9.96 12.69 4.84
N ALA A 126 9.95 11.77 5.79
CA ALA A 126 11.06 11.58 6.75
C ALA A 126 12.20 10.70 6.21
N GLY A 127 12.15 10.27 4.94
CA GLY A 127 13.16 9.42 4.32
C GLY A 127 13.07 7.94 4.69
N HIS A 128 12.04 7.53 5.44
CA HIS A 128 11.79 6.11 5.69
C HIS A 128 11.22 5.45 4.44
N ARG A 129 11.81 4.30 4.08
CA ARG A 129 11.33 3.46 2.98
C ARG A 129 10.61 2.25 3.55
N THR A 130 9.38 2.03 3.12
CA THR A 130 8.59 0.86 3.47
C THR A 130 8.25 0.07 2.22
N LEU A 131 8.17 -1.24 2.35
CA LEU A 131 7.76 -2.15 1.29
C LEU A 131 6.32 -2.55 1.50
N GLN A 132 5.51 -2.42 0.47
CA GLN A 132 4.14 -2.90 0.46
C GLN A 132 3.94 -3.90 -0.67
N LEU A 133 3.38 -5.07 -0.35
CA LEU A 133 3.07 -6.09 -1.34
C LEU A 133 2.07 -5.56 -2.38
N VAL A 134 2.41 -5.72 -3.64
CA VAL A 134 1.56 -5.37 -4.79
C VAL A 134 0.66 -6.56 -5.13
N GLY A 135 -0.62 -6.42 -4.83
CA GLY A 135 -1.60 -7.46 -5.09
C GLY A 135 -1.45 -8.68 -4.18
N ARG A 136 -1.27 -9.84 -4.78
CA ARG A 136 -1.11 -11.14 -4.10
C ARG A 136 0.14 -11.85 -4.62
N PRO A 137 0.77 -12.74 -3.82
CA PRO A 137 1.79 -13.65 -4.32
C PRO A 137 1.26 -14.44 -5.52
N PHE A 138 2.07 -14.54 -6.57
CA PHE A 138 1.71 -15.25 -7.81
C PHE A 138 2.51 -16.55 -7.93
N ARG A 139 1.80 -17.67 -7.97
CA ARG A 139 2.42 -18.97 -8.16
C ARG A 139 2.52 -19.32 -9.65
N PHE A 140 3.71 -19.72 -10.08
CA PHE A 140 3.98 -20.11 -11.45
C PHE A 140 4.91 -21.32 -11.50
N ARG A 141 5.00 -21.96 -12.64
CA ARG A 141 5.77 -23.19 -12.81
C ARG A 141 6.77 -23.05 -13.95
N ILE A 142 7.99 -23.49 -13.68
CA ILE A 142 9.04 -23.68 -14.68
C ILE A 142 9.03 -25.16 -15.11
N ASN A 143 8.97 -25.39 -16.42
CA ASN A 143 8.94 -26.72 -17.03
C ASN A 143 10.30 -27.08 -17.62
#